data_2efcf16efc8058020c9a28a8ca5a0da2
#
_entry.id   2efcf16efc8058020c9a28a8ca5a0da2
#
_cell.length_a   1.000
_cell.length_b   1.000
_cell.length_c   1.000
_cell.angle_alpha   90.00
_cell.angle_beta   90.00
_cell.angle_gamma   90.00
#
_symmetry.space_group_name_H-M   'P 1'
#
loop_
_entity.id
_entity.type
_entity.pdbx_description
1 polymer ?
#
loop_
_entity_poly.entity_id
_entity_poly.type
_entity_poly.pdbx_seq_one_letter_code
_entity_poly.pdbx_strand_id
1 'polypeptide(L)'
;MLEKTFTEKTFTLEILYHVGTYENSIHFIFDHASKTCAIVDPAWNADLFIQKITDKGYTLTDIWITHWHNDHINAVDEIAEKTGAKITVGVNETRYLRLRHAVTTVDDNDTVTLGDTKATIINTPGHTAGGICYLLDGHLIAGDSLFVYGAGHCAMPGADASVLFHSMQKFKQIADEILLHCGHDYGSQITTTMADQKSGNPFLMIDNEDDFVRYRNHIHDGSRTYPMQPVSQQALDALL
;
A
#
# COMPACT_ATOMS: atom_id res chain seq x y z
N MET A 1 -0.38 -10.25 -16.93
CA MET A 1 -0.66 -9.80 -15.56
C MET A 1 -0.93 -11.02 -14.70
N LEU A 2 -0.35 -11.10 -13.52
CA LEU A 2 -0.61 -12.13 -12.53
C LEU A 2 -1.76 -11.66 -11.64
N GLU A 3 -2.63 -12.57 -11.21
CA GLU A 3 -3.76 -12.26 -10.34
C GLU A 3 -3.78 -13.18 -9.13
N LYS A 4 -4.10 -12.62 -7.95
CA LYS A 4 -4.41 -13.38 -6.73
C LYS A 4 -5.76 -12.95 -6.16
N THR A 5 -6.45 -13.89 -5.54
CA THR A 5 -7.77 -13.70 -4.94
C THR A 5 -7.77 -14.26 -3.52
N PHE A 6 -8.30 -13.47 -2.58
CA PHE A 6 -8.54 -13.84 -1.19
C PHE A 6 -10.02 -13.59 -0.90
N THR A 7 -10.69 -14.55 -0.30
CA THR A 7 -12.13 -14.43 0.00
C THR A 7 -12.35 -14.50 1.50
N GLU A 8 -12.86 -13.39 2.02
CA GLU A 8 -13.19 -13.21 3.42
C GLU A 8 -14.72 -13.23 3.63
N LYS A 9 -15.16 -13.06 4.87
CA LYS A 9 -16.59 -13.14 5.20
C LYS A 9 -17.43 -12.08 4.49
N THR A 10 -16.95 -10.85 4.42
CA THR A 10 -17.71 -9.71 3.88
C THR A 10 -17.23 -9.28 2.49
N PHE A 11 -16.01 -9.63 2.09
CA PHE A 11 -15.43 -9.18 0.83
C PHE A 11 -14.56 -10.25 0.15
N THR A 12 -14.30 -9.99 -1.13
CA THR A 12 -13.21 -10.63 -1.87
C THR A 12 -12.18 -9.56 -2.23
N LEU A 13 -10.91 -9.80 -1.86
CA LEU A 13 -9.77 -9.00 -2.29
C LEU A 13 -9.14 -9.66 -3.52
N GLU A 14 -9.15 -8.96 -4.65
CA GLU A 14 -8.40 -9.36 -5.84
C GLU A 14 -7.27 -8.38 -6.10
N ILE A 15 -6.13 -8.89 -6.53
CA ILE A 15 -4.95 -8.08 -6.79
C ILE A 15 -4.42 -8.43 -8.17
N LEU A 16 -4.31 -7.42 -9.04
CA LEU A 16 -3.58 -7.50 -10.29
C LEU A 16 -2.15 -7.02 -10.06
N TYR A 17 -1.19 -7.88 -10.34
CA TYR A 17 0.24 -7.59 -10.25
C TYR A 17 0.85 -7.26 -11.61
N HIS A 18 1.98 -6.58 -11.59
CA HIS A 18 2.78 -6.23 -12.78
C HIS A 18 2.00 -5.34 -13.76
N VAL A 19 1.27 -4.37 -13.20
CA VAL A 19 0.54 -3.38 -13.99
C VAL A 19 1.45 -2.18 -14.30
N GLY A 20 1.56 -1.81 -15.58
CA GLY A 20 2.37 -0.69 -16.03
C GLY A 20 3.88 -0.93 -15.94
N THR A 21 4.64 0.16 -16.03
CA THR A 21 6.11 0.11 -16.17
C THR A 21 6.86 -0.09 -14.86
N TYR A 22 6.20 0.14 -13.71
CA TYR A 22 6.79 0.00 -12.38
C TYR A 22 6.28 -1.24 -11.62
N GLU A 23 5.59 -2.16 -12.34
CA GLU A 23 5.09 -3.43 -11.76
C GLU A 23 4.14 -3.19 -10.58
N ASN A 24 3.24 -2.19 -10.72
CA ASN A 24 2.26 -1.86 -9.69
C ASN A 24 1.32 -3.02 -9.38
N SER A 25 0.88 -3.07 -8.14
CA SER A 25 -0.17 -3.96 -7.65
C SER A 25 -1.46 -3.16 -7.48
N ILE A 26 -2.49 -3.48 -8.23
CA ILE A 26 -3.80 -2.82 -8.15
C ILE A 26 -4.75 -3.71 -7.36
N HIS A 27 -5.32 -3.19 -6.28
CA HIS A 27 -6.17 -3.95 -5.37
C HIS A 27 -7.64 -3.62 -5.60
N PHE A 28 -8.48 -4.65 -5.66
CA PHE A 28 -9.93 -4.55 -5.82
C PHE A 28 -10.60 -5.20 -4.61
N ILE A 29 -11.41 -4.46 -3.90
CA ILE A 29 -12.17 -4.92 -2.75
C ILE A 29 -13.63 -5.00 -3.15
N PHE A 30 -14.15 -6.21 -3.29
CA PHE A 30 -15.52 -6.51 -3.71
C PHE A 30 -16.38 -6.83 -2.50
N ASP A 31 -17.24 -5.91 -2.06
CA ASP A 31 -18.17 -6.14 -0.95
C ASP A 31 -19.31 -7.05 -1.38
N HIS A 32 -19.53 -8.14 -0.64
CA HIS A 32 -20.50 -9.16 -1.02
C HIS A 32 -21.94 -8.73 -0.86
N ALA A 33 -22.23 -7.87 0.13
CA ALA A 33 -23.59 -7.48 0.47
C ALA A 33 -24.11 -6.37 -0.46
N SER A 34 -23.33 -5.31 -0.64
CA SER A 34 -23.74 -4.14 -1.44
C SER A 34 -23.53 -4.31 -2.94
N LYS A 35 -22.71 -5.29 -3.36
CA LYS A 35 -22.23 -5.43 -4.75
C LYS A 35 -21.49 -4.19 -5.25
N THR A 36 -20.81 -3.49 -4.35
CA THR A 36 -19.92 -2.37 -4.67
C THR A 36 -18.45 -2.80 -4.60
N CYS A 37 -17.62 -2.05 -5.29
CA CYS A 37 -16.17 -2.26 -5.31
C CYS A 37 -15.45 -0.97 -4.93
N ALA A 38 -14.41 -1.09 -4.10
CA ALA A 38 -13.36 -0.10 -3.97
C ALA A 38 -12.11 -0.56 -4.74
N ILE A 39 -11.45 0.37 -5.42
CA ILE A 39 -10.16 0.14 -6.06
C ILE A 39 -9.08 0.95 -5.32
N VAL A 40 -7.93 0.33 -5.05
CA VAL A 40 -6.81 0.99 -4.35
C VAL A 40 -5.69 1.27 -5.34
N ASP A 41 -5.20 2.50 -5.33
CA ASP A 41 -4.09 3.02 -6.14
C ASP A 41 -4.23 2.71 -7.64
N PRO A 42 -5.36 3.06 -8.28
CA PRO A 42 -5.56 2.74 -9.68
C PRO A 42 -4.66 3.58 -10.59
N ALA A 43 -3.79 2.90 -11.32
CA ALA A 43 -2.87 3.51 -12.25
C ALA A 43 -2.82 2.77 -13.59
N TRP A 44 -2.47 3.48 -14.65
CA TRP A 44 -2.19 3.01 -16.01
C TRP A 44 -3.40 2.71 -16.90
N ASN A 45 -4.45 2.04 -16.44
CA ASN A 45 -5.50 1.55 -17.34
C ASN A 45 -6.89 1.59 -16.70
N ALA A 46 -7.55 2.75 -16.73
CA ALA A 46 -8.89 2.96 -16.18
C ALA A 46 -9.94 2.01 -16.78
N ASP A 47 -9.95 1.88 -18.11
CA ASP A 47 -10.96 1.07 -18.81
C ASP A 47 -10.88 -0.41 -18.44
N LEU A 48 -9.67 -0.97 -18.34
CA LEU A 48 -9.47 -2.35 -17.91
C LEU A 48 -10.07 -2.61 -16.53
N PHE A 49 -9.86 -1.68 -15.60
CA PHE A 49 -10.32 -1.86 -14.22
C PHE A 49 -11.83 -1.73 -14.10
N ILE A 50 -12.43 -0.73 -14.79
CA ILE A 50 -13.88 -0.55 -14.82
C ILE A 50 -14.55 -1.76 -15.46
N GLN A 51 -14.03 -2.26 -16.58
CA GLN A 51 -14.56 -3.43 -17.28
C GLN A 51 -14.47 -4.69 -16.38
N LYS A 52 -13.31 -4.94 -15.74
CA LYS A 52 -13.13 -6.05 -14.82
C LYS A 52 -14.17 -6.07 -13.69
N ILE A 53 -14.44 -4.91 -13.09
CA ILE A 53 -15.42 -4.77 -12.00
C ILE A 53 -16.84 -5.01 -12.51
N THR A 54 -17.18 -4.43 -13.67
CA THR A 54 -18.49 -4.54 -14.29
C THR A 54 -18.79 -5.98 -14.73
N ASP A 55 -17.83 -6.68 -15.34
CA ASP A 55 -17.98 -8.07 -15.78
C ASP A 55 -18.28 -9.03 -14.63
N LYS A 56 -17.85 -8.68 -13.40
CA LYS A 56 -18.17 -9.43 -12.18
C LYS A 56 -19.54 -9.05 -11.58
N GLY A 57 -20.26 -8.10 -12.16
CA GLY A 57 -21.55 -7.64 -11.67
C GLY A 57 -21.47 -6.71 -10.46
N TYR A 58 -20.35 -6.00 -10.28
CA TYR A 58 -20.16 -5.00 -9.23
C TYR A 58 -20.16 -3.60 -9.78
N THR A 59 -20.44 -2.62 -8.92
CA THR A 59 -20.35 -1.19 -9.23
C THR A 59 -19.13 -0.60 -8.52
N LEU A 60 -18.26 0.09 -9.25
CA LEU A 60 -17.15 0.84 -8.67
C LEU A 60 -17.67 2.13 -8.03
N THR A 61 -17.59 2.22 -6.71
CA THR A 61 -18.10 3.36 -5.92
C THR A 61 -17.02 4.14 -5.20
N ASP A 62 -15.86 3.54 -4.98
CA ASP A 62 -14.80 4.10 -4.15
C ASP A 62 -13.41 3.90 -4.79
N ILE A 63 -12.60 4.94 -4.69
CA ILE A 63 -11.18 4.94 -5.03
C ILE A 63 -10.44 5.27 -3.75
N TRP A 64 -9.60 4.37 -3.27
CA TRP A 64 -8.78 4.55 -2.08
C TRP A 64 -7.32 4.77 -2.49
N ILE A 65 -6.70 5.85 -2.00
CA ILE A 65 -5.33 6.22 -2.37
C ILE A 65 -4.45 6.03 -1.14
N THR A 66 -3.36 5.26 -1.28
CA THR A 66 -2.37 5.11 -0.22
C THR A 66 -1.44 6.32 -0.14
N HIS A 67 -1.01 6.86 -1.29
CA HIS A 67 -0.12 8.02 -1.37
C HIS A 67 -0.17 8.70 -2.76
N TRP A 68 0.44 9.88 -2.87
CA TRP A 68 0.29 10.80 -4.02
C TRP A 68 1.16 10.49 -5.24
N HIS A 69 2.06 9.52 -5.23
CA HIS A 69 2.95 9.28 -6.37
C HIS A 69 2.16 8.97 -7.65
N ASN A 70 2.66 9.47 -8.77
CA ASN A 70 1.92 9.47 -10.03
C ASN A 70 1.55 8.06 -10.51
N ASP A 71 2.39 7.09 -10.28
CA ASP A 71 2.14 5.70 -10.64
C ASP A 71 1.13 4.98 -9.74
N HIS A 72 0.60 5.64 -8.71
CA HIS A 72 -0.53 5.18 -7.90
C HIS A 72 -1.83 5.93 -8.18
N ILE A 73 -1.76 7.08 -8.86
CA ILE A 73 -2.93 7.96 -9.03
C ILE A 73 -3.23 8.35 -10.48
N ASN A 74 -2.42 7.96 -11.47
CA ASN A 74 -2.54 8.49 -12.83
C ASN A 74 -3.80 8.05 -13.59
N ALA A 75 -4.57 7.06 -13.09
CA ALA A 75 -5.89 6.70 -13.63
C ALA A 75 -7.06 7.19 -12.75
N VAL A 76 -6.81 7.80 -11.59
CA VAL A 76 -7.84 8.19 -10.61
C VAL A 76 -8.86 9.15 -11.20
N ASP A 77 -8.40 10.25 -11.81
CA ASP A 77 -9.31 11.25 -12.39
C ASP A 77 -10.19 10.68 -13.50
N GLU A 78 -9.63 9.82 -14.35
CA GLU A 78 -10.38 9.17 -15.44
C GLU A 78 -11.44 8.21 -14.90
N ILE A 79 -11.08 7.41 -13.88
CA ILE A 79 -12.02 6.50 -13.22
C ILE A 79 -13.14 7.30 -12.53
N ALA A 80 -12.80 8.33 -11.76
CA ALA A 80 -13.79 9.15 -11.09
C ALA A 80 -14.75 9.84 -12.07
N GLU A 81 -14.25 10.34 -13.21
CA GLU A 81 -15.06 10.94 -14.26
C GLU A 81 -16.04 9.94 -14.90
N LYS A 82 -15.59 8.71 -15.16
CA LYS A 82 -16.41 7.67 -15.80
C LYS A 82 -17.42 7.00 -14.88
N THR A 83 -17.13 6.93 -13.58
CA THR A 83 -17.93 6.12 -12.64
C THR A 83 -18.65 6.93 -11.56
N GLY A 84 -18.19 8.15 -11.28
CA GLY A 84 -18.63 8.94 -10.13
C GLY A 84 -18.11 8.41 -8.79
N ALA A 85 -17.12 7.51 -8.79
CA ALA A 85 -16.54 6.95 -7.58
C ALA A 85 -15.93 8.02 -6.69
N LYS A 86 -16.12 7.89 -5.37
CA LYS A 86 -15.56 8.78 -4.35
C LYS A 86 -14.10 8.51 -4.15
N ILE A 87 -13.30 9.57 -4.01
CA ILE A 87 -11.86 9.45 -3.80
C ILE A 87 -11.57 9.68 -2.32
N THR A 88 -10.84 8.74 -1.69
CA THR A 88 -10.38 8.82 -0.29
C THR A 88 -8.87 8.82 -0.24
N VAL A 89 -8.28 9.70 0.58
CA VAL A 89 -6.82 9.87 0.70
C VAL A 89 -6.45 10.36 2.11
N GLY A 90 -5.23 10.08 2.55
CA GLY A 90 -4.69 10.60 3.80
C GLY A 90 -4.66 12.14 3.81
N VAL A 91 -5.05 12.77 4.93
CA VAL A 91 -5.19 14.23 5.04
C VAL A 91 -3.92 14.98 4.64
N ASN A 92 -2.74 14.45 5.00
CA ASN A 92 -1.45 15.10 4.73
C ASN A 92 -0.94 14.91 3.28
N GLU A 93 -1.57 14.01 2.49
CA GLU A 93 -1.27 13.84 1.07
C GLU A 93 -1.82 14.96 0.20
N THR A 94 -2.90 15.62 0.64
CA THR A 94 -3.62 16.65 -0.14
C THR A 94 -2.70 17.80 -0.61
N ARG A 95 -1.64 18.08 0.13
CA ARG A 95 -0.65 19.11 -0.23
C ARG A 95 0.08 18.81 -1.54
N TYR A 96 0.31 17.54 -1.82
CA TYR A 96 1.08 17.08 -2.98
C TYR A 96 0.18 16.57 -4.12
N LEU A 97 -1.05 16.20 -3.79
CA LEU A 97 -2.02 15.65 -4.72
C LEU A 97 -2.40 16.67 -5.81
N ARG A 98 -2.53 16.20 -7.04
CA ARG A 98 -2.89 17.03 -8.22
C ARG A 98 -4.01 16.36 -9.01
N LEU A 99 -5.16 16.16 -8.33
CA LEU A 99 -6.37 15.63 -8.94
C LEU A 99 -7.35 16.75 -9.27
N ARG A 100 -8.17 16.52 -10.29
CA ARG A 100 -9.26 17.44 -10.72
C ARG A 100 -10.52 17.26 -9.88
N HIS A 101 -10.73 16.07 -9.34
CA HIS A 101 -11.92 15.72 -8.56
C HIS A 101 -11.71 16.00 -7.06
N ALA A 102 -12.82 16.26 -6.37
CA ALA A 102 -12.80 16.44 -4.92
C ALA A 102 -12.45 15.13 -4.21
N VAL A 103 -11.71 15.24 -3.12
CA VAL A 103 -11.31 14.10 -2.30
C VAL A 103 -11.91 14.20 -0.89
N THR A 104 -12.19 13.05 -0.30
CA THR A 104 -12.47 12.89 1.12
C THR A 104 -11.17 12.55 1.83
N THR A 105 -10.87 13.25 2.91
CA THR A 105 -9.67 13.00 3.69
C THR A 105 -9.96 12.11 4.89
N VAL A 106 -8.97 11.27 5.23
CA VAL A 106 -8.98 10.40 6.41
C VAL A 106 -7.68 10.55 7.20
N ASP A 107 -7.73 10.20 8.48
CA ASP A 107 -6.61 10.28 9.40
C ASP A 107 -6.43 8.96 10.17
N ASP A 108 -5.41 8.87 11.02
CA ASP A 108 -5.05 7.66 11.78
C ASP A 108 -6.23 7.14 12.60
N ASN A 109 -6.48 5.83 12.54
CA ASN A 109 -7.59 5.13 13.19
C ASN A 109 -9.00 5.47 12.66
N ASP A 110 -9.14 6.30 11.63
CA ASP A 110 -10.41 6.43 10.93
C ASP A 110 -10.83 5.08 10.31
N THR A 111 -12.11 4.94 10.06
CA THR A 111 -12.66 3.76 9.38
C THR A 111 -13.34 4.19 8.08
N VAL A 112 -12.93 3.61 6.97
CA VAL A 112 -13.66 3.68 5.71
C VAL A 112 -14.53 2.44 5.55
N THR A 113 -15.71 2.61 4.94
CA THR A 113 -16.68 1.53 4.77
C THR A 113 -17.10 1.37 3.32
N LEU A 114 -17.21 0.12 2.88
CA LEU A 114 -17.72 -0.29 1.59
C LEU A 114 -18.79 -1.37 1.85
N GLY A 115 -20.07 -0.99 1.85
CA GLY A 115 -21.12 -1.91 2.29
C GLY A 115 -20.88 -2.43 3.72
N ASP A 116 -20.77 -3.74 3.87
CA ASP A 116 -20.46 -4.40 5.15
C ASP A 116 -18.94 -4.51 5.43
N THR A 117 -18.12 -4.21 4.44
CA THR A 117 -16.66 -4.26 4.56
C THR A 117 -16.12 -2.99 5.20
N LYS A 118 -15.16 -3.13 6.12
CA LYS A 118 -14.51 -2.03 6.81
C LYS A 118 -13.00 -2.12 6.66
N ALA A 119 -12.36 -0.98 6.49
CA ALA A 119 -10.91 -0.85 6.60
C ALA A 119 -10.56 0.24 7.61
N THR A 120 -9.65 -0.07 8.52
CA THR A 120 -9.06 0.89 9.46
C THR A 120 -7.86 1.54 8.80
N ILE A 121 -7.77 2.86 8.90
CA ILE A 121 -6.65 3.65 8.38
C ILE A 121 -5.50 3.62 9.38
N ILE A 122 -4.31 3.35 8.88
CA ILE A 122 -3.07 3.48 9.63
C ILE A 122 -2.22 4.53 8.92
N ASN A 123 -1.96 5.67 9.57
CA ASN A 123 -1.03 6.65 9.02
C ASN A 123 0.39 6.10 9.08
N THR A 124 1.04 6.06 7.92
CA THR A 124 2.41 5.57 7.75
C THR A 124 3.25 6.55 6.93
N PRO A 125 3.39 7.81 7.41
CA PRO A 125 4.22 8.80 6.73
C PRO A 125 5.69 8.39 6.71
N GLY A 126 6.43 8.98 5.77
CA GLY A 126 7.88 8.82 5.65
C GLY A 126 8.33 8.52 4.23
N HIS A 127 7.69 7.62 3.50
CA HIS A 127 7.83 7.51 2.05
C HIS A 127 7.20 8.72 1.35
N THR A 128 6.03 9.13 1.82
CA THR A 128 5.39 10.42 1.53
C THR A 128 4.95 11.09 2.84
N ALA A 129 4.53 12.36 2.79
CA ALA A 129 4.19 13.12 3.99
C ALA A 129 2.92 12.63 4.71
N GLY A 130 2.03 11.98 4.01
CA GLY A 130 0.73 11.55 4.53
C GLY A 130 0.33 10.16 4.06
N GLY A 131 1.28 9.32 3.71
CA GLY A 131 1.03 7.95 3.31
C GLY A 131 0.20 7.19 4.34
N ILE A 132 -0.76 6.42 3.87
CA ILE A 132 -1.66 5.61 4.69
C ILE A 132 -1.69 4.17 4.22
N CYS A 133 -2.03 3.27 5.14
CA CYS A 133 -2.36 1.88 4.85
C CYS A 133 -3.82 1.61 5.18
N TYR A 134 -4.39 0.61 4.51
CA TYR A 134 -5.74 0.10 4.76
C TYR A 134 -5.65 -1.27 5.40
N LEU A 135 -6.06 -1.38 6.67
CA LEU A 135 -6.13 -2.63 7.40
C LEU A 135 -7.55 -3.19 7.33
N LEU A 136 -7.73 -4.27 6.58
CA LEU A 136 -8.95 -5.06 6.46
C LEU A 136 -8.84 -6.33 7.34
N ASP A 137 -9.93 -7.10 7.43
CA ASP A 137 -9.91 -8.42 8.06
C ASP A 137 -8.90 -9.34 7.35
N GLY A 138 -7.86 -9.75 8.07
CA GLY A 138 -6.78 -10.60 7.56
C GLY A 138 -5.74 -9.94 6.62
N HIS A 139 -5.91 -8.68 6.20
CA HIS A 139 -5.14 -8.05 5.12
C HIS A 139 -4.70 -6.62 5.42
N LEU A 140 -3.44 -6.31 5.11
CA LEU A 140 -2.88 -4.95 5.14
C LEU A 140 -2.48 -4.53 3.73
N ILE A 141 -3.12 -3.51 3.18
CA ILE A 141 -2.70 -2.86 1.93
C ILE A 141 -1.82 -1.67 2.32
N ALA A 142 -0.52 -1.79 2.08
CA ALA A 142 0.49 -0.88 2.62
C ALA A 142 1.02 0.17 1.62
N GLY A 143 0.57 0.13 0.36
CA GLY A 143 1.17 0.96 -0.68
C GLY A 143 2.68 0.79 -0.70
N ASP A 144 3.40 1.90 -0.71
CA ASP A 144 4.86 1.94 -0.73
C ASP A 144 5.49 2.20 0.64
N SER A 145 4.68 2.24 1.71
CA SER A 145 5.22 2.37 3.06
C SER A 145 6.04 1.14 3.46
N LEU A 146 5.56 -0.06 3.09
CA LEU A 146 6.21 -1.33 3.38
C LEU A 146 6.13 -2.27 2.17
N PHE A 147 7.27 -2.83 1.75
CA PHE A 147 7.37 -3.89 0.75
C PHE A 147 7.71 -5.23 1.39
N VAL A 148 7.49 -6.31 0.65
CA VAL A 148 7.98 -7.62 1.07
C VAL A 148 9.51 -7.55 1.17
N TYR A 149 10.01 -7.58 2.40
CA TYR A 149 11.43 -7.44 2.80
C TYR A 149 12.08 -6.11 2.41
N GLY A 150 11.30 -5.04 2.33
CA GLY A 150 11.78 -3.71 2.01
C GLY A 150 10.85 -2.59 2.48
N ALA A 151 11.17 -1.37 2.12
CA ALA A 151 10.34 -0.19 2.34
C ALA A 151 10.57 0.84 1.22
N GLY A 152 9.62 1.74 1.03
CA GLY A 152 9.70 2.82 0.08
C GLY A 152 10.90 3.73 0.31
N HIS A 153 11.37 4.38 -0.74
CA HIS A 153 12.45 5.37 -0.64
C HIS A 153 11.96 6.67 0.04
N CYS A 154 12.90 7.45 0.55
CA CYS A 154 12.61 8.76 1.16
C CYS A 154 13.27 9.90 0.35
N ALA A 155 13.11 9.89 -0.98
CA ALA A 155 13.80 10.82 -1.88
C ALA A 155 12.87 11.86 -2.53
N MET A 156 11.55 11.70 -2.42
CA MET A 156 10.58 12.61 -3.05
C MET A 156 10.13 13.72 -2.07
N PRO A 157 9.52 14.81 -2.56
CA PRO A 157 9.03 15.89 -1.71
C PRO A 157 8.09 15.41 -0.59
N GLY A 158 8.39 15.78 0.64
CA GLY A 158 7.63 15.36 1.82
C GLY A 158 8.05 14.03 2.43
N ALA A 159 9.02 13.34 1.82
CA ALA A 159 9.58 12.12 2.39
C ALA A 159 10.60 12.42 3.50
N ASP A 160 10.69 11.50 4.49
CA ASP A 160 11.59 11.61 5.63
C ASP A 160 11.86 10.23 6.23
N ALA A 161 13.14 9.82 6.31
CA ALA A 161 13.52 8.51 6.80
C ALA A 161 13.33 8.36 8.34
N SER A 162 13.47 9.44 9.11
CA SER A 162 13.19 9.43 10.55
C SER A 162 11.69 9.23 10.80
N VAL A 163 10.84 9.92 10.03
CA VAL A 163 9.39 9.73 10.08
C VAL A 163 9.00 8.32 9.66
N LEU A 164 9.65 7.75 8.62
CA LEU A 164 9.43 6.37 8.20
C LEU A 164 9.78 5.37 9.31
N PHE A 165 10.86 5.62 10.09
CA PHE A 165 11.20 4.80 11.24
C PHE A 165 10.03 4.68 12.23
N HIS A 166 9.38 5.78 12.58
CA HIS A 166 8.22 5.75 13.47
C HIS A 166 7.03 5.00 12.87
N SER A 167 6.84 5.08 11.56
CA SER A 167 5.83 4.27 10.86
C SER A 167 6.16 2.77 10.93
N MET A 168 7.44 2.37 10.85
CA MET A 168 7.85 0.98 11.04
C MET A 168 7.51 0.45 12.44
N GLN A 169 7.57 1.29 13.48
CA GLN A 169 7.17 0.87 14.84
C GLN A 169 5.65 0.53 14.91
N LYS A 170 4.80 1.19 14.12
CA LYS A 170 3.38 0.83 14.02
C LYS A 170 3.20 -0.55 13.35
N PHE A 171 3.94 -0.84 12.29
CA PHE A 171 3.88 -2.15 11.64
C PHE A 171 4.28 -3.30 12.56
N LYS A 172 5.20 -3.08 13.50
CA LYS A 172 5.56 -4.10 14.50
C LYS A 172 4.41 -4.48 15.44
N GLN A 173 3.38 -3.61 15.57
CA GLN A 173 2.20 -3.87 16.41
C GLN A 173 1.07 -4.61 15.66
N ILE A 174 1.15 -4.74 14.34
CA ILE A 174 0.15 -5.47 13.56
C ILE A 174 0.28 -6.96 13.86
N ALA A 175 -0.85 -7.66 13.95
CA ALA A 175 -0.89 -9.09 14.26
C ALA A 175 -0.12 -9.92 13.24
N ASP A 176 0.52 -10.97 13.70
CA ASP A 176 1.49 -11.76 12.93
C ASP A 176 0.89 -12.48 11.73
N GLU A 177 -0.39 -12.87 11.81
CA GLU A 177 -1.14 -13.57 10.78
C GLU A 177 -1.61 -12.69 9.62
N ILE A 178 -1.58 -11.35 9.78
CA ILE A 178 -2.03 -10.42 8.72
C ILE A 178 -1.15 -10.54 7.47
N LEU A 179 -1.80 -10.68 6.32
CA LEU A 179 -1.13 -10.72 5.02
C LEU A 179 -0.81 -9.31 4.53
N LEU A 180 0.46 -9.08 4.19
CA LEU A 180 0.93 -7.84 3.61
C LEU A 180 0.72 -7.81 2.10
N HIS A 181 0.12 -6.73 1.59
CA HIS A 181 -0.03 -6.41 0.17
C HIS A 181 0.60 -5.05 -0.11
N CYS A 182 1.56 -5.02 -1.02
CA CYS A 182 2.37 -3.84 -1.32
C CYS A 182 1.90 -3.13 -2.59
N GLY A 183 2.36 -1.91 -2.81
CA GLY A 183 2.12 -1.16 -4.04
C GLY A 183 2.85 -1.73 -5.26
N HIS A 184 3.97 -2.44 -5.06
CA HIS A 184 4.78 -3.06 -6.11
C HIS A 184 5.23 -4.46 -5.73
N ASP A 185 5.51 -5.29 -6.75
CA ASP A 185 6.05 -6.64 -6.59
C ASP A 185 7.60 -6.62 -6.70
N TYR A 186 8.24 -6.15 -5.63
CA TYR A 186 9.71 -6.07 -5.54
C TYR A 186 10.34 -7.15 -4.67
N GLY A 187 9.52 -7.95 -3.99
CA GLY A 187 9.99 -8.98 -3.08
C GLY A 187 10.18 -10.35 -3.73
N SER A 188 10.82 -11.27 -2.99
CA SER A 188 10.94 -12.66 -3.40
C SER A 188 9.62 -13.45 -3.36
N GLN A 189 8.61 -12.86 -2.76
CA GLN A 189 7.23 -13.36 -2.71
C GLN A 189 6.29 -12.18 -2.95
N ILE A 190 5.14 -12.45 -3.57
CA ILE A 190 4.14 -11.41 -3.90
C ILE A 190 3.41 -10.90 -2.64
N THR A 191 3.30 -11.74 -1.63
CA THR A 191 2.71 -11.45 -0.32
C THR A 191 3.30 -12.36 0.73
N THR A 192 3.39 -11.89 1.97
CA THR A 192 3.87 -12.64 3.13
C THR A 192 3.03 -12.26 4.35
N THR A 193 3.25 -12.94 5.47
CA THR A 193 2.67 -12.55 6.75
C THR A 193 3.45 -11.41 7.40
N MET A 194 2.83 -10.69 8.32
CA MET A 194 3.54 -9.72 9.15
C MET A 194 4.59 -10.39 10.05
N ALA A 195 4.41 -11.66 10.45
CA ALA A 195 5.45 -12.44 11.15
C ALA A 195 6.72 -12.57 10.32
N ASP A 196 6.60 -12.91 9.03
CA ASP A 196 7.74 -13.00 8.12
C ASP A 196 8.44 -11.65 7.96
N GLN A 197 7.65 -10.57 7.88
CA GLN A 197 8.21 -9.23 7.76
C GLN A 197 8.96 -8.81 9.02
N LYS A 198 8.41 -9.05 10.21
CA LYS A 198 9.08 -8.73 11.49
C LYS A 198 10.40 -9.46 11.67
N SER A 199 10.50 -10.68 11.12
CA SER A 199 11.69 -11.53 11.27
C SER A 199 12.72 -11.40 10.14
N GLY A 200 12.34 -10.86 8.99
CA GLY A 200 13.20 -10.85 7.79
C GLY A 200 13.31 -9.51 7.06
N ASN A 201 12.45 -8.53 7.37
CA ASN A 201 12.53 -7.22 6.76
C ASN A 201 13.51 -6.31 7.53
N PRO A 202 14.63 -5.86 6.92
CA PRO A 202 15.63 -5.05 7.63
C PRO A 202 15.05 -3.79 8.25
N PHE A 203 14.06 -3.16 7.61
CA PHE A 203 13.40 -1.96 8.11
C PHE A 203 12.54 -2.19 9.37
N LEU A 204 12.06 -3.40 9.59
CA LEU A 204 11.37 -3.78 10.83
C LEU A 204 12.32 -4.33 11.90
N MET A 205 13.52 -4.76 11.51
CA MET A 205 14.52 -5.34 12.44
C MET A 205 15.42 -4.28 13.09
N ILE A 206 15.55 -3.10 12.47
CA ILE A 206 16.37 -2.00 13.02
C ILE A 206 15.56 -1.27 14.09
N ASP A 207 16.08 -1.27 15.34
CA ASP A 207 15.44 -0.63 16.49
C ASP A 207 16.01 0.76 16.83
N ASN A 208 17.16 1.11 16.29
CA ASN A 208 17.78 2.42 16.48
C ASN A 208 17.46 3.35 15.32
N GLU A 209 16.99 4.56 15.60
CA GLU A 209 16.56 5.53 14.59
C GLU A 209 17.72 6.02 13.70
N ASP A 210 18.91 6.32 14.32
CA ASP A 210 20.07 6.79 13.56
C ASP A 210 20.57 5.71 12.59
N ASP A 211 20.59 4.46 13.02
CA ASP A 211 20.94 3.32 12.19
C ASP A 211 19.91 3.10 11.09
N PHE A 212 18.62 3.25 11.37
CA PHE A 212 17.55 3.17 10.36
C PHE A 212 17.70 4.25 9.30
N VAL A 213 17.89 5.51 9.69
CA VAL A 213 18.07 6.65 8.78
C VAL A 213 19.31 6.43 7.92
N ARG A 214 20.42 5.99 8.53
CA ARG A 214 21.66 5.65 7.80
C ARG A 214 21.43 4.49 6.83
N TYR A 215 20.76 3.43 7.25
CA TYR A 215 20.44 2.26 6.42
C TYR A 215 19.56 2.68 5.23
N ARG A 216 18.46 3.41 5.47
CA ARG A 216 17.57 3.86 4.40
C ARG A 216 18.27 4.73 3.37
N ASN A 217 19.04 5.73 3.83
CA ASN A 217 19.56 6.78 2.95
C ASN A 217 20.88 6.43 2.27
N HIS A 218 21.68 5.50 2.85
CA HIS A 218 23.05 5.28 2.39
C HIS A 218 23.43 3.82 2.15
N ILE A 219 22.69 2.86 2.71
CA ILE A 219 23.08 1.45 2.65
C ILE A 219 22.13 0.64 1.77
N HIS A 220 20.83 0.74 2.02
CA HIS A 220 19.84 -0.14 1.40
C HIS A 220 19.92 -0.19 -0.11
N ASP A 221 19.94 0.96 -0.79
CA ASP A 221 19.90 1.01 -2.26
C ASP A 221 21.17 0.46 -2.93
N GLY A 222 22.28 0.46 -2.21
CA GLY A 222 23.55 -0.13 -2.67
C GLY A 222 23.74 -1.59 -2.29
N SER A 223 23.05 -2.08 -1.28
CA SER A 223 23.20 -3.44 -0.73
C SER A 223 22.08 -4.40 -1.11
N ARG A 224 20.88 -3.88 -1.43
CA ARG A 224 19.72 -4.71 -1.77
C ARG A 224 19.92 -5.43 -3.10
N THR A 225 19.35 -6.62 -3.18
CA THR A 225 19.18 -7.37 -4.43
C THR A 225 17.70 -7.39 -4.83
N TYR A 226 17.43 -7.51 -6.11
CA TYR A 226 16.09 -7.77 -6.62
C TYR A 226 15.97 -9.21 -7.11
N PRO A 227 14.89 -9.94 -6.78
CA PRO A 227 13.84 -9.54 -5.81
C PRO A 227 14.40 -9.45 -4.39
N MET A 228 13.82 -8.55 -3.57
CA MET A 228 14.24 -8.37 -2.18
C MET A 228 14.02 -9.65 -1.38
N GLN A 229 15.03 -10.05 -0.61
CA GLN A 229 15.07 -11.28 0.18
C GLN A 229 15.01 -10.97 1.68
N PRO A 230 14.52 -11.92 2.51
CA PRO A 230 14.64 -11.78 3.96
C PRO A 230 16.12 -11.75 4.36
N VAL A 231 16.45 -10.93 5.35
CA VAL A 231 17.79 -10.85 5.93
C VAL A 231 17.84 -11.51 7.31
N SER A 232 18.99 -12.08 7.67
CA SER A 232 19.21 -12.50 9.05
C SER A 232 19.71 -11.32 9.90
N GLN A 233 19.53 -11.38 11.23
CA GLN A 233 20.08 -10.36 12.13
C GLN A 233 21.59 -10.21 11.96
N GLN A 234 22.33 -11.32 11.86
CA GLN A 234 23.79 -11.29 11.65
C GLN A 234 24.18 -10.55 10.35
N ALA A 235 23.42 -10.76 9.26
CA ALA A 235 23.69 -10.08 7.99
C ALA A 235 23.36 -8.58 8.08
N LEU A 236 22.31 -8.23 8.80
CA LEU A 236 21.93 -6.83 9.03
C LEU A 236 22.97 -6.11 9.89
N ASP A 237 23.40 -6.73 11.00
CA ASP A 237 24.43 -6.17 11.92
C ASP A 237 25.76 -5.91 11.19
N ALA A 238 26.09 -6.71 10.18
CA ALA A 238 27.28 -6.51 9.37
C ALA A 238 27.17 -5.32 8.39
N LEU A 239 25.98 -4.82 8.12
CA LEU A 239 25.72 -3.65 7.28
C LEU A 239 25.62 -2.35 8.09
N LEU A 240 25.20 -2.46 9.34
CA LEU A 240 25.06 -1.35 10.29
C LEU A 240 26.40 -1.06 11.00
#